data_fe0f8da8e85a9231a7f1a32a1b273843
#
_entry.id   fe0f8da8e85a9231a7f1a32a1b273843
#
_cell.length_a   1.000
_cell.length_b   1.000
_cell.length_c   1.000
_cell.angle_alpha   90.00
_cell.angle_beta   90.00
_cell.angle_gamma   90.00
#
_symmetry.space_group_name_H-M   'P 1'
#
loop_
_entity.id
_entity.type
_entity.pdbx_description
1 polymer ?
#
loop_
_entity_poly.entity_id
_entity_poly.type
_entity_poly.pdbx_seq_one_letter_code
_entity_poly.pdbx_strand_id
1 'polypeptide(L)'
;MAAITIKNMDVTYNKGKSYVIKDMNLEIKDGEFCVFLGPSGCGKSTAMYCIAGLLHPVHGEICFGNEAMNQLDERGKEKKFVPPQERNIAMVFQEYALYPNMTVRKNMSFALETKKAPKEEIEKRVNSMSAMLGLDELLDRKPAQLSGGQRQRVALGRALVRDPQVFLLDEPLGNLDAKLRDQVRYELKKIQTQLGVTTIYVTHDQTEAMTMADHIVLMKDGHIMQQGTPNDLYAHPYSLFVASFVGTPQINKLTCKVVEKGGSLAFQCGELLLSVPDDLTALMQQYKGKEVIVGLRPSELTLAPEGQGEIEGTVDSVEPLGDGFIVYLKAAGQMLVAKIAGGSTVIGKTISLNIEKGKFHIFDSQTEERLNP
;
A
#
# COMPACT_ATOMS: atom_id res chain seq x y z
N MET A 1 -5.18 -16.77 16.28
CA MET A 1 -5.37 -15.69 15.30
C MET A 1 -6.31 -16.21 14.25
N ALA A 2 -6.74 -15.40 13.28
CA ALA A 2 -7.70 -15.87 12.29
C ALA A 2 -7.35 -15.36 10.89
N ALA A 3 -7.36 -16.23 9.89
CA ALA A 3 -7.38 -15.85 8.49
C ALA A 3 -8.70 -15.11 8.18
N ILE A 4 -8.69 -14.21 7.19
CA ILE A 4 -9.90 -13.48 6.78
C ILE A 4 -10.18 -13.83 5.33
N THR A 5 -11.42 -14.23 5.05
CA THR A 5 -11.89 -14.48 3.69
C THR A 5 -13.08 -13.59 3.39
N ILE A 6 -13.02 -12.89 2.27
CA ILE A 6 -14.11 -12.05 1.73
C ILE A 6 -14.48 -12.63 0.37
N LYS A 7 -15.78 -12.89 0.16
CA LYS A 7 -16.30 -13.41 -1.10
C LYS A 7 -17.42 -12.52 -1.63
N ASN A 8 -17.24 -12.03 -2.86
CA ASN A 8 -18.23 -11.28 -3.64
C ASN A 8 -18.89 -10.14 -2.83
N MET A 9 -18.08 -9.40 -2.06
CA MET A 9 -18.60 -8.35 -1.18
C MET A 9 -18.90 -7.08 -1.96
N ASP A 10 -20.16 -6.64 -1.88
CA ASP A 10 -20.64 -5.36 -2.40
C ASP A 10 -21.03 -4.42 -1.26
N VAL A 11 -20.68 -3.13 -1.39
CA VAL A 11 -21.05 -2.09 -0.43
C VAL A 11 -21.61 -0.86 -1.13
N THR A 12 -22.74 -0.37 -0.64
CA THR A 12 -23.40 0.86 -1.12
C THR A 12 -23.97 1.66 0.04
N TYR A 13 -23.93 3.00 -0.05
CA TYR A 13 -24.57 3.90 0.92
C TYR A 13 -25.97 4.39 0.49
N ASN A 14 -26.36 4.15 -0.76
CA ASN A 14 -27.55 4.73 -1.37
C ASN A 14 -28.50 3.69 -1.97
N LYS A 15 -28.66 2.56 -1.31
CA LYS A 15 -29.58 1.46 -1.67
C LYS A 15 -29.33 0.93 -3.12
N GLY A 16 -28.07 0.79 -3.51
CA GLY A 16 -27.70 0.19 -4.78
C GLY A 16 -27.64 1.15 -5.97
N LYS A 17 -27.81 2.47 -5.78
CA LYS A 17 -27.66 3.45 -6.88
C LYS A 17 -26.21 3.61 -7.32
N SER A 18 -25.26 3.51 -6.38
CA SER A 18 -23.82 3.43 -6.65
C SER A 18 -23.14 2.55 -5.63
N TYR A 19 -22.13 1.81 -6.06
CA TYR A 19 -21.34 0.94 -5.21
C TYR A 19 -20.04 1.65 -4.84
N VAL A 20 -19.69 1.60 -3.55
CA VAL A 20 -18.39 2.06 -3.04
C VAL A 20 -17.37 0.93 -3.10
N ILE A 21 -17.84 -0.31 -2.99
CA ILE A 21 -17.07 -1.53 -3.22
C ILE A 21 -17.94 -2.44 -4.06
N LYS A 22 -17.33 -3.09 -5.06
CA LYS A 22 -18.03 -4.01 -5.94
C LYS A 22 -17.21 -5.27 -6.17
N ASP A 23 -17.85 -6.41 -5.96
CA ASP A 23 -17.29 -7.76 -6.15
C ASP A 23 -15.92 -7.97 -5.52
N MET A 24 -15.76 -7.50 -4.28
CA MET A 24 -14.49 -7.66 -3.56
C MET A 24 -14.29 -9.12 -3.14
N ASN A 25 -13.21 -9.71 -3.64
CA ASN A 25 -12.75 -11.04 -3.30
C ASN A 25 -11.33 -10.95 -2.74
N LEU A 26 -11.12 -11.43 -1.51
CA LEU A 26 -9.85 -11.30 -0.79
C LEU A 26 -9.65 -12.43 0.21
N GLU A 27 -8.42 -12.92 0.27
CA GLU A 27 -7.97 -13.85 1.31
C GLU A 27 -6.73 -13.26 2.01
N ILE A 28 -6.79 -13.15 3.34
CA ILE A 28 -5.69 -12.72 4.19
C ILE A 28 -5.35 -13.91 5.10
N LYS A 29 -4.09 -14.34 5.08
CA LYS A 29 -3.63 -15.47 5.86
C LYS A 29 -3.56 -15.13 7.35
N ASP A 30 -3.60 -16.18 8.18
CA ASP A 30 -3.42 -16.03 9.62
C ASP A 30 -2.04 -15.42 9.95
N GLY A 31 -2.03 -14.37 10.78
CA GLY A 31 -0.82 -13.64 11.16
C GLY A 31 -0.27 -12.68 10.09
N GLU A 32 -0.88 -12.58 8.92
CA GLU A 32 -0.42 -11.73 7.81
C GLU A 32 -0.64 -10.24 8.10
N PHE A 33 0.32 -9.41 7.68
CA PHE A 33 0.18 -7.95 7.67
C PHE A 33 -0.31 -7.51 6.28
N CYS A 34 -1.62 -7.34 6.15
CA CYS A 34 -2.26 -6.93 4.90
C CYS A 34 -2.46 -5.42 4.86
N VAL A 35 -2.00 -4.77 3.79
CA VAL A 35 -2.15 -3.33 3.60
C VAL A 35 -3.15 -3.02 2.49
N PHE A 36 -4.21 -2.27 2.81
CA PHE A 36 -5.11 -1.68 1.81
C PHE A 36 -4.53 -0.35 1.37
N LEU A 37 -4.07 -0.29 0.14
CA LEU A 37 -3.42 0.85 -0.49
C LEU A 37 -4.30 1.42 -1.61
N GLY A 38 -4.23 2.71 -1.89
CA GLY A 38 -4.92 3.34 -3.02
C GLY A 38 -5.27 4.80 -2.77
N PRO A 39 -5.81 5.49 -3.78
CA PRO A 39 -6.22 6.90 -3.68
C PRO A 39 -7.26 7.13 -2.59
N SER A 40 -7.38 8.37 -2.11
CA SER A 40 -8.44 8.75 -1.18
C SER A 40 -9.82 8.52 -1.81
N GLY A 41 -10.75 7.97 -1.01
CA GLY A 41 -12.12 7.70 -1.46
C GLY A 41 -12.32 6.41 -2.27
N CYS A 42 -11.29 5.59 -2.52
CA CYS A 42 -11.43 4.34 -3.29
C CYS A 42 -12.09 3.17 -2.55
N GLY A 43 -12.49 3.32 -1.27
CA GLY A 43 -13.22 2.30 -0.52
C GLY A 43 -12.43 1.55 0.56
N LYS A 44 -11.16 1.83 0.80
CA LYS A 44 -10.29 1.13 1.79
C LYS A 44 -10.89 1.06 3.20
N SER A 45 -11.17 2.22 3.79
CA SER A 45 -11.77 2.29 5.13
C SER A 45 -13.18 1.68 5.16
N THR A 46 -13.94 1.80 4.06
CA THR A 46 -15.26 1.16 3.92
C THR A 46 -15.13 -0.36 3.99
N ALA A 47 -14.17 -0.97 3.28
CA ALA A 47 -13.90 -2.41 3.35
C ALA A 47 -13.52 -2.83 4.77
N MET A 48 -12.61 -2.10 5.40
CA MET A 48 -12.19 -2.38 6.77
C MET A 48 -13.35 -2.24 7.77
N TYR A 49 -14.26 -1.27 7.59
CA TYR A 49 -15.44 -1.11 8.47
C TYR A 49 -16.45 -2.24 8.29
N CYS A 50 -16.57 -2.82 7.08
CA CYS A 50 -17.37 -4.04 6.91
C CYS A 50 -16.73 -5.23 7.64
N ILE A 51 -15.41 -5.39 7.57
CA ILE A 51 -14.67 -6.42 8.31
C ILE A 51 -14.82 -6.20 9.82
N ALA A 52 -14.81 -4.96 10.28
CA ALA A 52 -15.06 -4.61 11.69
C ALA A 52 -16.52 -4.84 12.14
N GLY A 53 -17.47 -4.99 11.21
CA GLY A 53 -18.90 -5.06 11.50
C GLY A 53 -19.54 -3.70 11.83
N LEU A 54 -18.86 -2.61 11.51
CA LEU A 54 -19.36 -1.24 11.66
C LEU A 54 -20.26 -0.84 10.48
N LEU A 55 -20.08 -1.48 9.34
CA LEU A 55 -20.91 -1.32 8.15
C LEU A 55 -21.43 -2.67 7.68
N HIS A 56 -22.63 -2.67 7.11
CA HIS A 56 -23.27 -3.84 6.53
C HIS A 56 -23.01 -3.86 5.03
N PRO A 57 -22.33 -4.88 4.47
CA PRO A 57 -22.33 -5.10 3.02
C PRO A 57 -23.75 -5.46 2.55
N VAL A 58 -24.04 -5.22 1.28
CA VAL A 58 -25.35 -5.53 0.68
C VAL A 58 -25.34 -6.87 -0.07
N HIS A 59 -24.15 -7.43 -0.31
CA HIS A 59 -23.94 -8.74 -0.90
C HIS A 59 -22.62 -9.34 -0.38
N GLY A 60 -22.50 -10.68 -0.47
CA GLY A 60 -21.27 -11.40 -0.17
C GLY A 60 -21.15 -11.93 1.26
N GLU A 61 -19.94 -12.40 1.57
CA GLU A 61 -19.62 -13.07 2.82
C GLU A 61 -18.27 -12.59 3.37
N ILE A 62 -18.18 -12.46 4.70
CA ILE A 62 -16.94 -12.22 5.43
C ILE A 62 -16.78 -13.32 6.47
N CYS A 63 -15.65 -14.04 6.45
CA CYS A 63 -15.33 -15.08 7.41
C CYS A 63 -14.02 -14.77 8.16
N PHE A 64 -13.94 -15.17 9.43
CA PHE A 64 -12.72 -15.27 10.22
C PHE A 64 -12.44 -16.74 10.49
N GLY A 65 -11.39 -17.30 9.83
CA GLY A 65 -11.20 -18.73 9.76
C GLY A 65 -12.42 -19.42 9.16
N ASN A 66 -13.00 -20.35 9.91
CA ASN A 66 -14.20 -21.08 9.50
C ASN A 66 -15.52 -20.43 9.96
N GLU A 67 -15.44 -19.30 10.65
CA GLU A 67 -16.64 -18.66 11.19
C GLU A 67 -17.09 -17.48 10.32
N ALA A 68 -18.33 -17.51 9.83
CA ALA A 68 -18.93 -16.40 9.10
C ALA A 68 -19.23 -15.24 10.07
N MET A 69 -18.68 -14.07 9.79
CA MET A 69 -18.94 -12.81 10.50
C MET A 69 -20.09 -12.04 9.85
N ASN A 70 -20.25 -12.20 8.55
CA ASN A 70 -21.35 -11.67 7.77
C ASN A 70 -21.65 -12.62 6.63
N GLN A 71 -22.93 -12.93 6.42
CA GLN A 71 -23.37 -13.76 5.32
C GLN A 71 -24.73 -13.29 4.83
N LEU A 72 -24.82 -13.04 3.52
CA LEU A 72 -26.06 -12.72 2.83
C LEU A 72 -26.42 -13.84 1.84
N ASP A 73 -27.70 -14.03 1.56
CA ASP A 73 -28.14 -14.91 0.48
C ASP A 73 -28.06 -14.19 -0.88
N GLU A 74 -28.34 -14.92 -1.96
CA GLU A 74 -28.32 -14.42 -3.35
C GLU A 74 -29.30 -13.25 -3.58
N ARG A 75 -30.28 -13.05 -2.67
CA ARG A 75 -31.27 -11.97 -2.71
C ARG A 75 -30.85 -10.79 -1.82
N GLY A 76 -29.65 -10.83 -1.21
CA GLY A 76 -29.16 -9.82 -0.28
C GLY A 76 -29.83 -9.85 1.10
N LYS A 77 -30.55 -10.95 1.45
CA LYS A 77 -31.12 -11.09 2.79
C LYS A 77 -30.07 -11.62 3.74
N GLU A 78 -29.92 -10.94 4.88
CA GLU A 78 -29.00 -11.29 5.93
C GLU A 78 -29.34 -12.66 6.55
N LYS A 79 -28.38 -13.59 6.48
CA LYS A 79 -28.43 -14.90 7.15
C LYS A 79 -27.70 -14.88 8.47
N LYS A 80 -26.57 -14.18 8.54
CA LYS A 80 -25.76 -14.03 9.75
C LYS A 80 -25.08 -12.66 9.75
N PHE A 81 -25.08 -11.99 10.90
CA PHE A 81 -24.28 -10.81 11.16
C PHE A 81 -23.80 -10.84 12.61
N VAL A 82 -22.50 -10.85 12.80
CA VAL A 82 -21.84 -10.77 14.09
C VAL A 82 -21.52 -9.29 14.35
N PRO A 83 -22.06 -8.69 15.41
CA PRO A 83 -21.81 -7.28 15.70
C PRO A 83 -20.35 -7.03 16.15
N PRO A 84 -19.82 -5.80 16.03
CA PRO A 84 -18.40 -5.49 16.28
C PRO A 84 -17.85 -5.97 17.63
N GLN A 85 -18.67 -5.87 18.71
CA GLN A 85 -18.28 -6.27 20.06
C GLN A 85 -18.04 -7.78 20.23
N GLU A 86 -18.59 -8.59 19.33
CA GLU A 86 -18.52 -10.05 19.35
C GLU A 86 -17.46 -10.61 18.37
N ARG A 87 -16.91 -9.78 17.45
CA ARG A 87 -15.94 -10.22 16.45
C ARG A 87 -14.53 -10.47 16.98
N ASN A 88 -14.25 -10.23 18.26
CA ASN A 88 -12.91 -10.28 18.87
C ASN A 88 -11.84 -9.53 18.05
N ILE A 89 -12.17 -8.35 17.57
CA ILE A 89 -11.27 -7.44 16.87
C ILE A 89 -10.82 -6.29 17.76
N ALA A 90 -9.71 -5.68 17.42
CA ALA A 90 -9.32 -4.37 17.95
C ALA A 90 -9.10 -3.41 16.78
N MET A 91 -9.49 -2.15 16.96
CA MET A 91 -9.38 -1.12 15.95
C MET A 91 -8.73 0.14 16.51
N VAL A 92 -7.83 0.72 15.74
CA VAL A 92 -7.24 2.04 15.97
C VAL A 92 -7.69 2.96 14.84
N PHE A 93 -8.35 4.05 15.21
CA PHE A 93 -8.82 5.07 14.30
C PHE A 93 -7.75 6.14 14.06
N GLN A 94 -7.85 6.87 12.98
CA GLN A 94 -6.93 7.95 12.58
C GLN A 94 -6.71 9.01 13.70
N GLU A 95 -7.74 9.34 14.47
CA GLU A 95 -7.66 10.30 15.58
C GLU A 95 -7.33 9.67 16.94
N TYR A 96 -6.91 8.38 16.96
CA TYR A 96 -6.59 7.59 18.15
C TYR A 96 -7.76 7.37 19.12
N ALA A 97 -8.77 8.24 19.17
CA ALA A 97 -9.98 8.18 19.99
C ALA A 97 -9.72 7.86 21.49
N LEU A 98 -8.65 8.40 22.08
CA LEU A 98 -8.32 8.19 23.49
C LEU A 98 -9.34 8.89 24.38
N TYR A 99 -9.65 8.28 25.53
CA TYR A 99 -10.48 8.89 26.56
C TYR A 99 -9.72 10.02 27.26
N PRO A 100 -10.04 11.31 27.04
CA PRO A 100 -9.19 12.43 27.43
C PRO A 100 -9.09 12.61 28.96
N ASN A 101 -10.09 12.18 29.70
CA ASN A 101 -10.16 12.29 31.15
C ASN A 101 -9.52 11.11 31.90
N MET A 102 -9.13 10.05 31.18
CA MET A 102 -8.51 8.85 31.75
C MET A 102 -7.00 8.90 31.61
N THR A 103 -6.28 8.33 32.59
CA THR A 103 -4.83 8.11 32.48
C THR A 103 -4.50 7.09 31.39
N VAL A 104 -3.23 6.94 31.01
CA VAL A 104 -2.75 5.91 30.08
C VAL A 104 -3.16 4.51 30.60
N ARG A 105 -2.87 4.20 31.87
CA ARG A 105 -3.27 2.95 32.51
C ARG A 105 -4.77 2.69 32.35
N LYS A 106 -5.58 3.70 32.63
CA LYS A 106 -7.06 3.58 32.58
C LYS A 106 -7.57 3.44 31.14
N ASN A 107 -6.96 4.14 30.16
CA ASN A 107 -7.27 3.94 28.76
C ASN A 107 -7.03 2.50 28.33
N MET A 108 -5.89 1.90 28.75
CA MET A 108 -5.56 0.52 28.40
C MET A 108 -6.44 -0.50 29.12
N SER A 109 -6.72 -0.30 30.42
CA SER A 109 -7.50 -1.25 31.21
C SER A 109 -9.01 -1.23 30.95
N PHE A 110 -9.55 -0.14 30.41
CA PHE A 110 -10.99 0.13 30.31
C PHE A 110 -11.79 -1.01 29.70
N ALA A 111 -11.31 -1.59 28.59
CA ALA A 111 -12.03 -2.66 27.90
C ALA A 111 -12.06 -3.97 28.72
N LEU A 112 -11.01 -4.28 29.45
CA LEU A 112 -10.94 -5.46 30.33
C LEU A 112 -11.80 -5.28 31.58
N GLU A 113 -11.82 -4.07 32.15
CA GLU A 113 -12.69 -3.73 33.28
C GLU A 113 -14.18 -3.82 32.90
N THR A 114 -14.53 -3.34 31.70
CA THR A 114 -15.91 -3.44 31.18
C THR A 114 -16.34 -4.91 31.02
N LYS A 115 -15.41 -5.79 30.65
CA LYS A 115 -15.60 -7.25 30.61
C LYS A 115 -15.55 -7.91 31.99
N LYS A 116 -15.34 -7.14 33.07
CA LYS A 116 -15.21 -7.62 34.45
C LYS A 116 -14.10 -8.66 34.64
N ALA A 117 -12.99 -8.52 33.91
CA ALA A 117 -11.82 -9.37 34.08
C ALA A 117 -11.22 -9.23 35.52
N PRO A 118 -10.58 -10.26 36.07
CA PRO A 118 -9.91 -10.19 37.37
C PRO A 118 -8.86 -9.07 37.41
N LYS A 119 -8.74 -8.37 38.55
CA LYS A 119 -7.78 -7.25 38.69
C LYS A 119 -6.34 -7.66 38.40
N GLU A 120 -5.92 -8.83 38.88
CA GLU A 120 -4.57 -9.36 38.65
C GLU A 120 -4.30 -9.59 37.14
N GLU A 121 -5.27 -10.08 36.39
CA GLU A 121 -5.17 -10.25 34.95
C GLU A 121 -5.07 -8.90 34.24
N ILE A 122 -5.87 -7.92 34.62
CA ILE A 122 -5.82 -6.56 34.08
C ILE A 122 -4.45 -5.94 34.30
N GLU A 123 -3.94 -5.98 35.53
CA GLU A 123 -2.61 -5.44 35.86
C GLU A 123 -1.50 -6.14 35.08
N LYS A 124 -1.53 -7.46 35.01
CA LYS A 124 -0.56 -8.26 34.25
C LYS A 124 -0.55 -7.86 32.77
N ARG A 125 -1.72 -7.80 32.11
CA ARG A 125 -1.85 -7.46 30.69
C ARG A 125 -1.44 -6.01 30.42
N VAL A 126 -1.88 -5.05 31.25
CA VAL A 126 -1.52 -3.64 31.10
C VAL A 126 -0.04 -3.41 31.27
N ASN A 127 0.60 -3.99 32.29
CA ASN A 127 2.04 -3.84 32.53
C ASN A 127 2.86 -4.51 31.41
N SER A 128 2.48 -5.72 30.98
CA SER A 128 3.16 -6.38 29.84
C SER A 128 3.08 -5.54 28.56
N MET A 129 1.91 -5.00 28.24
CA MET A 129 1.72 -4.16 27.06
C MET A 129 2.41 -2.81 27.21
N SER A 130 2.41 -2.22 28.40
CA SER A 130 3.13 -0.98 28.71
C SER A 130 4.62 -1.12 28.46
N ALA A 131 5.23 -2.19 28.98
CA ALA A 131 6.66 -2.48 28.78
C ALA A 131 7.00 -2.67 27.30
N MET A 132 6.15 -3.42 26.55
CA MET A 132 6.32 -3.64 25.11
C MET A 132 6.31 -2.34 24.32
N LEU A 133 5.46 -1.38 24.72
CA LEU A 133 5.26 -0.10 24.04
C LEU A 133 6.11 1.06 24.59
N GLY A 134 6.93 0.81 25.64
CA GLY A 134 7.73 1.84 26.30
C GLY A 134 6.88 2.93 26.95
N LEU A 135 5.79 2.55 27.64
CA LEU A 135 4.82 3.45 28.27
C LEU A 135 4.89 3.45 29.82
N ASP A 136 5.82 2.71 30.44
CA ASP A 136 5.83 2.46 31.87
C ASP A 136 5.85 3.75 32.70
N GLU A 137 6.69 4.70 32.33
CA GLU A 137 6.79 6.00 33.01
C GLU A 137 5.63 6.95 32.71
N LEU A 138 4.75 6.58 31.78
CA LEU A 138 3.65 7.43 31.31
C LEU A 138 2.28 6.95 31.81
N LEU A 139 2.21 5.83 32.53
CA LEU A 139 0.96 5.15 32.91
C LEU A 139 -0.01 6.05 33.68
N ASP A 140 0.49 6.99 34.46
CA ASP A 140 -0.32 7.90 35.26
C ASP A 140 -0.63 9.24 34.58
N ARG A 141 -0.07 9.48 33.39
CA ARG A 141 -0.35 10.67 32.59
C ARG A 141 -1.67 10.59 31.86
N LYS A 142 -2.25 11.75 31.55
CA LYS A 142 -3.44 11.89 30.68
C LYS A 142 -3.03 12.20 29.23
N PRO A 143 -3.89 11.89 28.24
CA PRO A 143 -3.60 12.14 26.81
C PRO A 143 -3.09 13.54 26.47
N ALA A 144 -3.60 14.57 27.13
CA ALA A 144 -3.16 15.95 26.94
C ALA A 144 -1.68 16.22 27.31
N GLN A 145 -1.07 15.34 28.10
CA GLN A 145 0.32 15.44 28.56
C GLN A 145 1.29 14.62 27.69
N LEU A 146 0.81 14.04 26.58
CA LEU A 146 1.55 13.13 25.74
C LEU A 146 1.87 13.75 24.38
N SER A 147 3.01 13.39 23.79
CA SER A 147 3.32 13.68 22.40
C SER A 147 2.41 12.88 21.44
N GLY A 148 2.39 13.23 20.15
CA GLY A 148 1.62 12.52 19.12
C GLY A 148 1.93 11.02 19.10
N GLY A 149 3.21 10.63 19.04
CA GLY A 149 3.63 9.24 19.04
C GLY A 149 3.33 8.51 20.35
N GLN A 150 3.41 9.19 21.50
CA GLN A 150 3.01 8.59 22.78
C GLN A 150 1.50 8.32 22.80
N ARG A 151 0.66 9.26 22.32
CA ARG A 151 -0.80 9.02 22.18
C ARG A 151 -1.10 7.84 21.29
N GLN A 152 -0.39 7.70 20.18
CA GLN A 152 -0.55 6.56 19.28
C GLN A 152 -0.18 5.24 19.97
N ARG A 153 0.97 5.15 20.67
CA ARG A 153 1.34 3.96 21.42
C ARG A 153 0.30 3.60 22.49
N VAL A 154 -0.32 4.58 23.13
CA VAL A 154 -1.43 4.35 24.07
C VAL A 154 -2.66 3.77 23.35
N ALA A 155 -2.99 4.26 22.15
CA ALA A 155 -4.08 3.71 21.36
C ALA A 155 -3.83 2.27 20.93
N LEU A 156 -2.59 1.97 20.50
CA LEU A 156 -2.14 0.59 20.22
C LEU A 156 -2.25 -0.29 21.46
N GLY A 157 -1.75 0.16 22.60
CA GLY A 157 -1.84 -0.59 23.87
C GLY A 157 -3.26 -0.86 24.31
N ARG A 158 -4.16 0.12 24.19
CA ARG A 158 -5.59 -0.05 24.46
C ARG A 158 -6.24 -1.09 23.55
N ALA A 159 -5.84 -1.14 22.29
CA ALA A 159 -6.35 -2.09 21.33
C ALA A 159 -5.82 -3.52 21.60
N LEU A 160 -4.50 -3.65 21.78
CA LEU A 160 -3.81 -4.94 21.86
C LEU A 160 -3.95 -5.64 23.21
N VAL A 161 -4.17 -4.89 24.31
CA VAL A 161 -4.38 -5.48 25.65
C VAL A 161 -5.54 -6.48 25.71
N ARG A 162 -6.45 -6.41 24.74
CA ARG A 162 -7.61 -7.30 24.60
C ARG A 162 -7.30 -8.66 23.99
N ASP A 163 -6.08 -8.85 23.47
CA ASP A 163 -5.67 -10.04 22.73
C ASP A 163 -6.60 -10.35 21.55
N PRO A 164 -6.71 -9.42 20.58
CA PRO A 164 -7.63 -9.58 19.46
C PRO A 164 -7.11 -10.62 18.48
N GLN A 165 -8.04 -11.33 17.80
CA GLN A 165 -7.67 -12.23 16.70
C GLN A 165 -7.39 -11.48 15.38
N VAL A 166 -7.95 -10.26 15.22
CA VAL A 166 -7.74 -9.38 14.08
C VAL A 166 -7.50 -7.95 14.56
N PHE A 167 -6.48 -7.30 14.01
CA PHE A 167 -6.08 -5.94 14.34
C PHE A 167 -6.29 -5.02 13.13
N LEU A 168 -7.08 -3.97 13.30
CA LEU A 168 -7.49 -3.04 12.27
C LEU A 168 -6.91 -1.65 12.53
N LEU A 169 -6.24 -1.06 11.55
CA LEU A 169 -5.53 0.20 11.66
C LEU A 169 -5.95 1.13 10.51
N ASP A 170 -6.69 2.20 10.82
CA ASP A 170 -7.18 3.18 9.84
C ASP A 170 -6.29 4.42 9.82
N GLU A 171 -5.39 4.53 8.84
CA GLU A 171 -4.41 5.61 8.66
C GLU A 171 -3.70 6.03 9.97
N PRO A 172 -3.16 5.08 10.75
CA PRO A 172 -2.72 5.38 12.11
C PRO A 172 -1.50 6.31 12.19
N LEU A 173 -0.73 6.48 11.10
CA LEU A 173 0.47 7.32 11.06
C LEU A 173 0.24 8.70 10.42
N GLY A 174 -0.96 8.98 9.90
CA GLY A 174 -1.27 10.18 9.12
C GLY A 174 -1.01 11.50 9.86
N ASN A 175 -1.16 11.52 11.19
CA ASN A 175 -1.04 12.72 12.03
C ASN A 175 0.36 12.91 12.66
N LEU A 176 1.39 12.15 12.20
CA LEU A 176 2.74 12.22 12.73
C LEU A 176 3.69 12.96 11.78
N ASP A 177 4.68 13.67 12.34
CA ASP A 177 5.80 14.17 11.57
C ASP A 177 6.65 13.02 10.95
N ALA A 178 7.42 13.32 9.91
CA ALA A 178 8.14 12.31 9.12
C ALA A 178 9.09 11.45 9.97
N LYS A 179 9.88 12.07 10.86
CA LYS A 179 10.85 11.32 11.70
C LYS A 179 10.16 10.37 12.67
N LEU A 180 9.09 10.84 13.31
CA LEU A 180 8.32 10.05 14.25
C LEU A 180 7.54 8.94 13.52
N ARG A 181 7.03 9.21 12.30
CA ARG A 181 6.35 8.24 11.45
C ARG A 181 7.26 7.05 11.14
N ASP A 182 8.50 7.29 10.72
CA ASP A 182 9.47 6.24 10.42
C ASP A 182 9.76 5.35 11.64
N GLN A 183 9.95 5.97 12.81
CA GLN A 183 10.19 5.23 14.05
C GLN A 183 8.98 4.38 14.42
N VAL A 184 7.77 4.95 14.43
CA VAL A 184 6.55 4.24 14.83
C VAL A 184 6.18 3.15 13.83
N ARG A 185 6.42 3.35 12.53
CA ARG A 185 6.25 2.34 11.49
C ARG A 185 7.08 1.09 11.79
N TYR A 186 8.36 1.25 12.09
CA TYR A 186 9.25 0.15 12.48
C TYR A 186 8.75 -0.57 13.74
N GLU A 187 8.40 0.18 14.78
CA GLU A 187 7.89 -0.37 16.04
C GLU A 187 6.58 -1.16 15.83
N LEU A 188 5.66 -0.64 15.03
CA LEU A 188 4.38 -1.27 14.74
C LEU A 188 4.57 -2.64 14.04
N LYS A 189 5.43 -2.71 13.01
CA LYS A 189 5.73 -3.97 12.33
C LYS A 189 6.37 -4.97 13.31
N LYS A 190 7.30 -4.53 14.15
CA LYS A 190 7.95 -5.36 15.17
C LYS A 190 6.93 -5.93 16.17
N ILE A 191 6.02 -5.11 16.68
CA ILE A 191 4.98 -5.52 17.62
C ILE A 191 4.04 -6.55 16.96
N GLN A 192 3.58 -6.28 15.74
CA GLN A 192 2.72 -7.20 15.01
C GLN A 192 3.40 -8.55 14.78
N THR A 193 4.68 -8.55 14.38
CA THR A 193 5.47 -9.78 14.17
C THR A 193 5.63 -10.57 15.48
N GLN A 194 5.85 -9.88 16.62
CA GLN A 194 5.97 -10.53 17.93
C GLN A 194 4.65 -11.15 18.42
N LEU A 195 3.53 -10.50 18.11
CA LEU A 195 2.21 -10.96 18.51
C LEU A 195 1.62 -11.97 17.53
N GLY A 196 2.07 -11.98 16.27
CA GLY A 196 1.55 -12.83 15.20
C GLY A 196 0.09 -12.52 14.84
N VAL A 197 -0.46 -11.35 15.22
CA VAL A 197 -1.86 -11.02 15.00
C VAL A 197 -2.12 -10.66 13.53
N THR A 198 -3.17 -11.22 12.94
CA THR A 198 -3.64 -10.85 11.60
C THR A 198 -4.00 -9.38 11.58
N THR A 199 -3.35 -8.60 10.72
CA THR A 199 -3.46 -7.15 10.72
C THR A 199 -3.94 -6.63 9.38
N ILE A 200 -4.93 -5.75 9.38
CA ILE A 200 -5.32 -4.94 8.22
C ILE A 200 -4.93 -3.49 8.51
N TYR A 201 -4.15 -2.94 7.61
CA TYR A 201 -3.63 -1.58 7.69
C TYR A 201 -4.10 -0.77 6.48
N VAL A 202 -4.83 0.31 6.72
CA VAL A 202 -5.28 1.22 5.66
C VAL A 202 -4.31 2.38 5.58
N THR A 203 -3.83 2.68 4.38
CA THR A 203 -3.00 3.86 4.10
C THR A 203 -3.14 4.32 2.65
N HIS A 204 -2.75 5.56 2.39
CA HIS A 204 -2.48 6.07 1.05
C HIS A 204 -0.97 6.29 0.81
N ASP A 205 -0.13 6.03 1.81
CA ASP A 205 1.34 6.15 1.75
C ASP A 205 1.96 4.86 1.20
N GLN A 206 2.63 5.01 0.04
CA GLN A 206 3.30 3.88 -0.62
C GLN A 206 4.48 3.35 0.19
N THR A 207 5.20 4.22 0.90
CA THR A 207 6.37 3.84 1.70
C THR A 207 5.94 2.93 2.85
N GLU A 208 4.80 3.27 3.51
CA GLU A 208 4.22 2.42 4.54
C GLU A 208 3.85 1.05 3.97
N ALA A 209 3.13 1.01 2.85
CA ALA A 209 2.72 -0.23 2.21
C ALA A 209 3.91 -1.11 1.81
N MET A 210 4.89 -0.52 1.10
CA MET A 210 6.06 -1.25 0.58
C MET A 210 6.99 -1.78 1.68
N THR A 211 7.02 -1.12 2.85
CA THR A 211 7.96 -1.48 3.93
C THR A 211 7.36 -2.38 5.01
N MET A 212 6.04 -2.36 5.19
CA MET A 212 5.38 -3.08 6.28
C MET A 212 4.58 -4.30 5.81
N ALA A 213 4.05 -4.28 4.58
CA ALA A 213 3.14 -5.31 4.12
C ALA A 213 3.85 -6.65 3.86
N ASP A 214 3.18 -7.73 4.26
CA ASP A 214 3.40 -9.05 3.70
C ASP A 214 2.55 -9.21 2.42
N HIS A 215 1.37 -8.55 2.40
CA HIS A 215 0.40 -8.56 1.31
C HIS A 215 -0.19 -7.16 1.12
N ILE A 216 -0.14 -6.63 -0.10
CA ILE A 216 -0.77 -5.36 -0.49
C ILE A 216 -2.02 -5.65 -1.32
N VAL A 217 -3.09 -4.95 -1.00
CA VAL A 217 -4.33 -4.89 -1.78
C VAL A 217 -4.46 -3.47 -2.33
N LEU A 218 -4.08 -3.27 -3.59
CA LEU A 218 -4.20 -1.97 -4.24
C LEU A 218 -5.60 -1.78 -4.80
N MET A 219 -6.29 -0.75 -4.31
CA MET A 219 -7.67 -0.44 -4.65
C MET A 219 -7.80 0.84 -5.46
N LYS A 220 -8.75 0.85 -6.40
CA LYS A 220 -9.19 2.03 -7.14
C LYS A 220 -10.68 1.93 -7.43
N ASP A 221 -11.43 3.00 -7.21
CA ASP A 221 -12.86 3.13 -7.57
C ASP A 221 -13.71 1.93 -7.11
N GLY A 222 -13.45 1.43 -5.89
CA GLY A 222 -14.17 0.32 -5.28
C GLY A 222 -13.76 -1.08 -5.73
N HIS A 223 -12.75 -1.21 -6.57
CA HIS A 223 -12.24 -2.49 -7.08
C HIS A 223 -10.81 -2.77 -6.60
N ILE A 224 -10.46 -4.04 -6.47
CA ILE A 224 -9.07 -4.47 -6.31
C ILE A 224 -8.42 -4.46 -7.70
N MET A 225 -7.41 -3.61 -7.88
CA MET A 225 -6.65 -3.51 -9.13
C MET A 225 -5.56 -4.57 -9.22
N GLN A 226 -4.90 -4.83 -8.10
CA GLN A 226 -3.91 -5.90 -7.95
C GLN A 226 -3.73 -6.21 -6.48
N GLN A 227 -3.44 -7.46 -6.14
CA GLN A 227 -3.04 -7.89 -4.83
C GLN A 227 -1.83 -8.83 -4.93
N GLY A 228 -0.96 -8.81 -3.91
CA GLY A 228 0.26 -9.61 -3.87
C GLY A 228 1.29 -9.04 -2.90
N THR A 229 2.51 -9.56 -2.96
CA THR A 229 3.63 -9.00 -2.18
C THR A 229 4.01 -7.61 -2.69
N PRO A 230 4.71 -6.78 -1.89
CA PRO A 230 5.27 -5.52 -2.37
C PRO A 230 6.07 -5.67 -3.66
N ASN A 231 6.86 -6.74 -3.77
CA ASN A 231 7.66 -7.01 -4.96
C ASN A 231 6.79 -7.32 -6.20
N ASP A 232 5.68 -8.05 -6.04
CA ASP A 232 4.78 -8.37 -7.16
C ASP A 232 4.18 -7.09 -7.76
N LEU A 233 3.75 -6.15 -6.92
CA LEU A 233 3.18 -4.89 -7.40
C LEU A 233 4.23 -3.99 -8.06
N TYR A 234 5.46 -4.02 -7.57
CA TYR A 234 6.55 -3.20 -8.11
C TYR A 234 7.15 -3.78 -9.40
N ALA A 235 7.53 -5.06 -9.39
CA ALA A 235 8.22 -5.71 -10.51
C ALA A 235 7.24 -6.24 -11.57
N HIS A 236 6.03 -6.63 -11.15
CA HIS A 236 5.03 -7.26 -12.04
C HIS A 236 3.67 -6.55 -11.96
N PRO A 237 3.60 -5.22 -12.23
CA PRO A 237 2.32 -4.50 -12.22
C PRO A 237 1.40 -5.01 -13.33
N TYR A 238 0.14 -5.33 -13.01
CA TYR A 238 -0.82 -5.85 -14.01
C TYR A 238 -1.32 -4.80 -14.99
N SER A 239 -1.22 -3.51 -14.62
CA SER A 239 -1.67 -2.41 -15.47
C SER A 239 -0.79 -1.18 -15.31
N LEU A 240 -0.94 -0.26 -16.25
CA LEU A 240 -0.28 1.05 -16.22
C LEU A 240 -0.66 1.85 -14.97
N PHE A 241 -1.91 1.69 -14.48
CA PHE A 241 -2.32 2.29 -13.22
C PHE A 241 -1.47 1.79 -12.05
N VAL A 242 -1.33 0.46 -11.89
CA VAL A 242 -0.52 -0.14 -10.83
C VAL A 242 0.93 0.31 -10.92
N ALA A 243 1.53 0.24 -12.12
CA ALA A 243 2.89 0.68 -12.38
C ALA A 243 3.13 2.15 -12.02
N SER A 244 2.13 3.00 -12.30
CA SER A 244 2.19 4.45 -12.03
C SER A 244 1.94 4.79 -10.58
N PHE A 245 1.08 4.02 -9.91
CA PHE A 245 0.75 4.26 -8.50
C PHE A 245 1.86 3.76 -7.58
N VAL A 246 2.55 2.66 -7.93
CA VAL A 246 3.60 2.04 -7.10
C VAL A 246 4.99 2.47 -7.56
N GLY A 247 5.70 3.19 -6.69
CA GLY A 247 7.07 3.67 -6.92
C GLY A 247 7.20 5.20 -6.84
N THR A 248 8.30 5.65 -6.21
CA THR A 248 8.64 7.08 -6.07
C THR A 248 10.10 7.28 -6.48
N PRO A 249 10.37 8.07 -7.54
CA PRO A 249 9.43 8.73 -8.46
C PRO A 249 8.60 7.74 -9.29
N GLN A 250 7.50 8.25 -9.86
CA GLN A 250 6.62 7.45 -10.72
C GLN A 250 7.35 6.93 -11.95
N ILE A 251 6.87 5.81 -12.50
CA ILE A 251 7.36 5.22 -13.75
C ILE A 251 7.25 6.21 -14.91
N ASN A 252 8.30 6.31 -15.74
CA ASN A 252 8.24 7.02 -17.01
C ASN A 252 7.30 6.27 -17.97
N LYS A 253 6.44 7.00 -18.67
CA LYS A 253 5.47 6.45 -19.63
C LYS A 253 5.77 7.00 -21.00
N LEU A 254 6.21 6.16 -21.91
CA LEU A 254 6.53 6.54 -23.26
C LEU A 254 5.54 5.88 -24.21
N THR A 255 4.72 6.66 -24.90
CA THR A 255 3.88 6.16 -26.00
C THR A 255 4.76 5.95 -27.20
N CYS A 256 4.90 4.70 -27.64
CA CYS A 256 5.82 4.30 -28.67
C CYS A 256 5.14 3.45 -29.75
N LYS A 257 5.56 3.58 -30.98
CA LYS A 257 5.19 2.69 -32.09
C LYS A 257 6.23 1.58 -32.21
N VAL A 258 5.80 0.34 -32.35
CA VAL A 258 6.69 -0.78 -32.64
C VAL A 258 7.05 -0.76 -34.12
N VAL A 259 8.32 -0.52 -34.44
CA VAL A 259 8.83 -0.41 -35.81
C VAL A 259 9.95 -1.41 -36.07
N GLU A 260 10.23 -1.71 -37.35
CA GLU A 260 11.40 -2.46 -37.75
C GLU A 260 12.44 -1.50 -38.33
N LYS A 261 13.67 -1.53 -37.82
CA LYS A 261 14.80 -0.74 -38.30
C LYS A 261 16.04 -1.58 -38.34
N GLY A 262 16.68 -1.64 -39.50
CA GLY A 262 17.91 -2.44 -39.69
C GLY A 262 17.75 -3.94 -39.46
N GLY A 263 16.54 -4.51 -39.66
CA GLY A 263 16.27 -5.93 -39.45
C GLY A 263 15.91 -6.31 -37.99
N SER A 264 15.88 -5.35 -37.07
CA SER A 264 15.50 -5.55 -35.65
C SER A 264 14.30 -4.69 -35.29
N LEU A 265 13.53 -5.14 -34.28
CA LEU A 265 12.41 -4.34 -33.75
C LEU A 265 12.93 -3.25 -32.82
N ALA A 266 12.23 -2.11 -32.85
CA ALA A 266 12.50 -0.98 -31.98
C ALA A 266 11.21 -0.30 -31.55
N PHE A 267 11.24 0.32 -30.37
CA PHE A 267 10.22 1.24 -29.87
C PHE A 267 10.55 2.66 -30.35
N GLN A 268 9.76 3.20 -31.22
CA GLN A 268 9.88 4.58 -31.69
C GLN A 268 8.95 5.48 -30.86
N CYS A 269 9.51 6.27 -29.96
CA CYS A 269 8.80 7.15 -29.04
C CYS A 269 9.11 8.60 -29.43
N GLY A 270 8.38 9.16 -30.40
CA GLY A 270 8.74 10.41 -31.06
C GLY A 270 10.06 10.27 -31.82
N GLU A 271 11.08 11.07 -31.47
CA GLU A 271 12.43 10.99 -32.03
C GLU A 271 13.32 9.96 -31.30
N LEU A 272 12.92 9.52 -30.10
CA LEU A 272 13.65 8.50 -29.35
C LEU A 272 13.40 7.12 -29.95
N LEU A 273 14.49 6.37 -30.14
CA LEU A 273 14.45 5.01 -30.64
C LEU A 273 15.13 4.09 -29.61
N LEU A 274 14.33 3.18 -29.02
CA LEU A 274 14.84 2.18 -28.07
C LEU A 274 14.80 0.80 -28.70
N SER A 275 15.87 0.03 -28.57
CA SER A 275 15.89 -1.34 -29.06
C SER A 275 14.92 -2.22 -28.27
N VAL A 276 14.19 -3.09 -28.97
CA VAL A 276 13.38 -4.12 -28.31
C VAL A 276 14.32 -5.18 -27.74
N PRO A 277 14.27 -5.50 -26.44
CA PRO A 277 15.04 -6.58 -25.86
C PRO A 277 14.76 -7.94 -26.53
N ASP A 278 15.77 -8.81 -26.59
CA ASP A 278 15.68 -10.11 -27.30
C ASP A 278 14.52 -10.99 -26.76
N ASP A 279 14.32 -10.99 -25.45
CA ASP A 279 13.26 -11.73 -24.74
C ASP A 279 11.84 -11.20 -25.06
N LEU A 280 11.72 -9.95 -25.49
CA LEU A 280 10.45 -9.33 -25.89
C LEU A 280 10.20 -9.36 -27.39
N THR A 281 11.19 -9.74 -28.23
CA THR A 281 11.10 -9.68 -29.68
C THR A 281 9.90 -10.49 -30.23
N ALA A 282 9.71 -11.72 -29.76
CA ALA A 282 8.62 -12.59 -30.20
C ALA A 282 7.24 -11.99 -29.86
N LEU A 283 7.10 -11.37 -28.70
CA LEU A 283 5.88 -10.68 -28.28
C LEU A 283 5.65 -9.42 -29.13
N MET A 284 6.66 -8.57 -29.28
CA MET A 284 6.57 -7.31 -30.00
C MET A 284 6.37 -7.47 -31.50
N GLN A 285 6.71 -8.62 -32.08
CA GLN A 285 6.39 -8.93 -33.48
C GLN A 285 4.87 -8.89 -33.74
N GLN A 286 4.04 -9.25 -32.76
CA GLN A 286 2.58 -9.20 -32.87
C GLN A 286 2.02 -7.76 -32.78
N TYR A 287 2.83 -6.84 -32.26
CA TYR A 287 2.51 -5.41 -32.12
C TYR A 287 3.21 -4.54 -33.17
N LYS A 288 3.90 -5.14 -34.16
CA LYS A 288 4.55 -4.39 -35.26
C LYS A 288 3.57 -3.44 -35.93
N GLY A 289 3.92 -2.18 -36.00
CA GLY A 289 3.09 -1.10 -36.55
C GLY A 289 2.02 -0.55 -35.58
N LYS A 290 1.81 -1.15 -34.42
CA LYS A 290 0.86 -0.70 -33.40
C LYS A 290 1.56 0.19 -32.36
N GLU A 291 0.75 0.92 -31.59
CA GLU A 291 1.22 1.67 -30.44
C GLU A 291 1.20 0.82 -29.18
N VAL A 292 2.21 0.99 -28.34
CA VAL A 292 2.33 0.43 -26.99
C VAL A 292 2.82 1.52 -26.03
N ILE A 293 2.61 1.34 -24.73
CA ILE A 293 3.20 2.21 -23.71
C ILE A 293 4.39 1.48 -23.11
N VAL A 294 5.58 2.08 -23.22
CA VAL A 294 6.82 1.59 -22.61
C VAL A 294 6.99 2.29 -21.27
N GLY A 295 6.95 1.52 -20.20
CA GLY A 295 7.22 1.96 -18.83
C GLY A 295 8.66 1.73 -18.45
N LEU A 296 9.36 2.78 -17.97
CA LEU A 296 10.73 2.71 -17.46
C LEU A 296 10.77 3.27 -16.05
N ARG A 297 11.18 2.47 -15.07
CA ARG A 297 11.31 2.97 -13.71
C ARG A 297 12.52 3.89 -13.56
N PRO A 298 12.39 5.03 -12.87
CA PRO A 298 13.50 5.97 -12.66
C PRO A 298 14.74 5.35 -12.02
N SER A 299 14.58 4.34 -11.17
CA SER A 299 15.67 3.60 -10.52
C SER A 299 16.39 2.59 -11.42
N GLU A 300 15.82 2.27 -12.57
CA GLU A 300 16.36 1.31 -13.55
C GLU A 300 17.09 2.03 -14.71
N LEU A 301 17.20 3.37 -14.62
CA LEU A 301 17.99 4.20 -15.51
C LEU A 301 19.33 4.52 -14.84
N THR A 302 20.43 4.16 -15.51
CA THR A 302 21.79 4.34 -14.99
C THR A 302 22.61 5.26 -15.91
N LEU A 303 23.55 6.03 -15.33
CA LEU A 303 24.45 6.88 -16.13
C LEU A 303 25.34 6.03 -17.03
N ALA A 304 25.42 6.45 -18.29
CA ALA A 304 26.36 5.95 -19.27
C ALA A 304 27.43 6.99 -19.57
N PRO A 305 28.60 6.59 -20.12
CA PRO A 305 29.55 7.53 -20.71
C PRO A 305 28.87 8.38 -21.78
N GLU A 306 29.32 9.62 -21.93
CA GLU A 306 28.75 10.57 -22.89
C GLU A 306 28.73 10.00 -24.31
N GLY A 307 27.55 10.05 -24.95
CA GLY A 307 27.33 9.52 -26.29
C GLY A 307 27.27 7.99 -26.40
N GLN A 308 27.27 7.24 -25.27
CA GLN A 308 27.25 5.76 -25.30
C GLN A 308 26.00 5.18 -24.64
N GLY A 309 25.03 6.01 -24.25
CA GLY A 309 23.76 5.57 -23.65
C GLY A 309 22.68 5.25 -24.67
N GLU A 310 21.67 4.49 -24.24
CA GLU A 310 20.46 4.20 -25.03
C GLU A 310 19.54 5.41 -25.12
N ILE A 311 19.63 6.33 -24.13
CA ILE A 311 18.86 7.56 -24.04
C ILE A 311 19.82 8.72 -23.83
N GLU A 312 19.74 9.74 -24.69
CA GLU A 312 20.41 11.01 -24.47
C GLU A 312 19.38 12.10 -24.16
N GLY A 313 19.66 12.90 -23.16
CA GLY A 313 18.76 13.97 -22.78
C GLY A 313 19.48 15.12 -22.08
N THR A 314 18.90 16.33 -22.25
CA THR A 314 19.38 17.52 -21.56
C THR A 314 18.70 17.65 -20.20
N VAL A 315 19.50 17.84 -19.16
CA VAL A 315 19.01 17.99 -17.79
C VAL A 315 18.23 19.32 -17.64
N ASP A 316 16.96 19.20 -17.30
CA ASP A 316 16.05 20.32 -17.08
C ASP A 316 16.05 20.75 -15.60
N SER A 317 15.98 19.81 -14.67
CA SER A 317 16.09 20.05 -13.24
C SER A 317 16.70 18.88 -12.48
N VAL A 318 17.18 19.17 -11.25
CA VAL A 318 17.84 18.20 -10.38
C VAL A 318 17.36 18.40 -8.95
N GLU A 319 16.91 17.32 -8.31
CA GLU A 319 16.55 17.28 -6.89
C GLU A 319 17.59 16.45 -6.13
N PRO A 320 18.41 17.06 -5.26
CA PRO A 320 19.37 16.31 -4.45
C PRO A 320 18.65 15.53 -3.34
N LEU A 321 19.04 14.25 -3.17
CA LEU A 321 18.51 13.35 -2.13
C LEU A 321 19.49 13.10 -0.97
N GLY A 322 20.72 13.66 -1.06
CA GLY A 322 21.80 13.41 -0.10
C GLY A 322 22.71 12.25 -0.51
N ASP A 323 22.17 11.13 -0.92
CA ASP A 323 22.88 9.94 -1.42
C ASP A 323 22.84 9.79 -2.95
N GLY A 324 22.15 10.70 -3.64
CA GLY A 324 21.96 10.71 -5.09
C GLY A 324 21.11 11.87 -5.53
N PHE A 325 20.52 11.75 -6.72
CA PHE A 325 19.72 12.78 -7.37
C PHE A 325 18.50 12.20 -8.07
N ILE A 326 17.39 12.94 -8.06
CA ILE A 326 16.33 12.79 -9.06
C ILE A 326 16.66 13.80 -10.16
N VAL A 327 16.77 13.31 -11.38
CA VAL A 327 17.08 14.12 -12.56
C VAL A 327 15.88 14.13 -13.48
N TYR A 328 15.39 15.31 -13.82
CA TYR A 328 14.39 15.50 -14.87
C TYR A 328 15.14 15.90 -16.14
N LEU A 329 14.95 15.16 -17.22
CA LEU A 329 15.67 15.39 -18.47
C LEU A 329 14.72 15.42 -19.67
N LYS A 330 15.02 16.29 -20.63
CA LYS A 330 14.36 16.35 -21.93
C LYS A 330 15.11 15.45 -22.90
N ALA A 331 14.49 14.36 -23.33
CA ALA A 331 15.03 13.41 -24.30
C ALA A 331 14.05 13.28 -25.47
N ALA A 332 14.49 13.61 -26.67
CA ALA A 332 13.70 13.47 -27.92
C ALA A 332 12.26 14.06 -27.78
N GLY A 333 12.14 15.24 -27.19
CA GLY A 333 10.86 15.92 -27.00
C GLY A 333 9.99 15.42 -25.83
N GLN A 334 10.46 14.42 -25.09
CA GLN A 334 9.77 13.87 -23.92
C GLN A 334 10.49 14.21 -22.61
N MET A 335 9.72 14.31 -21.52
CA MET A 335 10.30 14.48 -20.20
C MET A 335 10.47 13.12 -19.53
N LEU A 336 11.69 12.80 -19.13
CA LEU A 336 12.04 11.58 -18.40
C LEU A 336 12.56 11.92 -17.01
N VAL A 337 12.34 11.00 -16.08
CA VAL A 337 12.84 11.08 -14.71
C VAL A 337 13.79 9.91 -14.48
N ALA A 338 14.99 10.19 -13.97
CA ALA A 338 15.94 9.17 -13.55
C ALA A 338 16.32 9.37 -12.08
N LYS A 339 16.47 8.27 -11.33
CA LYS A 339 16.99 8.28 -9.95
C LYS A 339 18.43 7.75 -10.00
N ILE A 340 19.40 8.63 -9.83
CA ILE A 340 20.82 8.34 -10.01
C ILE A 340 21.50 8.31 -8.63
N ALA A 341 22.15 7.18 -8.32
CA ALA A 341 22.94 7.03 -7.10
C ALA A 341 24.34 7.63 -7.31
N GLY A 342 24.74 8.56 -6.45
CA GLY A 342 26.07 9.19 -6.51
C GLY A 342 26.27 10.11 -7.72
N GLY A 343 27.50 10.56 -7.92
CA GLY A 343 27.88 11.41 -9.04
C GLY A 343 27.51 12.90 -8.86
N SER A 344 27.63 13.67 -9.94
CA SER A 344 27.17 15.05 -10.03
C SER A 344 26.64 15.33 -11.43
N THR A 345 25.55 16.06 -11.49
CA THR A 345 25.04 16.57 -12.76
C THR A 345 24.60 18.03 -12.59
N VAL A 346 24.53 18.76 -13.69
CA VAL A 346 24.20 20.19 -13.70
C VAL A 346 23.09 20.43 -14.71
N ILE A 347 22.22 21.35 -14.41
CA ILE A 347 21.16 21.80 -15.32
C ILE A 347 21.78 22.30 -16.63
N GLY A 348 21.17 21.95 -17.75
CA GLY A 348 21.62 22.29 -19.09
C GLY A 348 22.68 21.32 -19.67
N LYS A 349 23.25 20.41 -18.87
CA LYS A 349 24.18 19.39 -19.36
C LYS A 349 23.41 18.27 -20.08
N THR A 350 23.94 17.78 -21.19
CA THR A 350 23.48 16.54 -21.81
C THR A 350 24.07 15.35 -21.05
N ILE A 351 23.24 14.39 -20.71
CA ILE A 351 23.65 13.13 -20.09
C ILE A 351 23.16 11.95 -20.92
N SER A 352 23.89 10.86 -20.86
CA SER A 352 23.54 9.60 -21.48
C SER A 352 23.12 8.60 -20.42
N LEU A 353 22.02 7.87 -20.66
CA LEU A 353 21.46 6.88 -19.74
C LEU A 353 21.36 5.53 -20.44
N ASN A 354 21.64 4.46 -19.72
CA ASN A 354 21.32 3.09 -20.10
C ASN A 354 20.07 2.62 -19.34
N ILE A 355 19.31 1.73 -19.98
CA ILE A 355 18.20 1.01 -19.36
C ILE A 355 18.75 -0.30 -18.82
N GLU A 356 18.45 -0.63 -17.56
CA GLU A 356 18.84 -1.91 -16.97
C GLU A 356 18.16 -3.06 -17.72
N LYS A 357 18.94 -4.10 -18.09
CA LYS A 357 18.46 -5.23 -18.89
C LYS A 357 17.25 -5.93 -18.23
N GLY A 358 16.25 -6.25 -19.07
CA GLY A 358 15.04 -6.95 -18.61
C GLY A 358 14.05 -6.09 -17.79
N LYS A 359 14.27 -4.76 -17.75
CA LYS A 359 13.46 -3.83 -16.92
C LYS A 359 12.46 -2.99 -17.72
N PHE A 360 12.02 -3.52 -18.84
CA PHE A 360 10.94 -2.92 -19.62
C PHE A 360 9.57 -3.38 -19.12
N HIS A 361 8.69 -2.44 -18.88
CA HIS A 361 7.27 -2.70 -18.63
C HIS A 361 6.48 -2.28 -19.85
N ILE A 362 5.87 -3.21 -20.55
CA ILE A 362 5.12 -2.92 -21.77
C ILE A 362 3.63 -3.06 -21.50
N PHE A 363 2.87 -2.03 -21.87
CA PHE A 363 1.43 -2.00 -21.71
C PHE A 363 0.73 -1.78 -23.06
N ASP A 364 -0.43 -2.37 -23.21
CA ASP A 364 -1.32 -2.09 -24.33
C ASP A 364 -1.77 -0.62 -24.28
N SER A 365 -1.74 0.09 -25.41
CA SER A 365 -2.07 1.51 -25.45
C SER A 365 -3.55 1.82 -25.27
N GLN A 366 -4.45 0.83 -25.40
CA GLN A 366 -5.90 0.99 -25.31
C GLN A 366 -6.46 0.45 -23.99
N THR A 367 -6.02 -0.76 -23.57
CA THR A 367 -6.52 -1.40 -22.34
C THR A 367 -5.69 -1.03 -21.11
N GLU A 368 -4.48 -0.49 -21.32
CA GLU A 368 -3.48 -0.23 -20.28
C GLU A 368 -3.06 -1.50 -19.51
N GLU A 369 -3.41 -2.68 -19.97
CA GLU A 369 -2.98 -3.94 -19.40
C GLU A 369 -1.54 -4.27 -19.76
N ARG A 370 -0.82 -4.93 -18.85
CA ARG A 370 0.56 -5.34 -19.08
C ARG A 370 0.62 -6.45 -20.14
N LEU A 371 1.56 -6.31 -21.08
CA LEU A 371 1.78 -7.25 -22.19
C LEU A 371 2.90 -8.25 -21.91
N ASN A 372 3.96 -7.82 -21.24
CA ASN A 372 5.12 -8.69 -20.95
C ASN A 372 4.99 -9.36 -19.58
N PRO A 373 5.64 -10.53 -19.37
CA PRO A 373 5.59 -11.29 -18.11
C PRO A 373 6.05 -10.49 -16.88
#